data_c39ec9d453e99f5fffb0c6b53964d4c5
#
_entry.id   c39ec9d453e99f5fffb0c6b53964d4c5
#
_cell.length_a   1.000
_cell.length_b   1.000
_cell.length_c   1.000
_cell.angle_alpha   90.00
_cell.angle_beta   90.00
_cell.angle_gamma   90.00
#
_symmetry.space_group_name_H-M   'P 1'
#
loop_
_entity.id
_entity.type
_entity.pdbx_description
1 polymer ?
#
loop_
_entity_poly.entity_id
_entity_poly.type
_entity_poly.pdbx_seq_one_letter_code
_entity_poly.pdbx_strand_id
1 'polypeptide(L)'
;VTNAQKKQPKHVMMMAAGTGGHVFPALAVAKELQQQGVEVSWLATPSGMENRLLKNQNIPIYQIDIQGVRGNGLLRKLAAPFKILKATLSAMRYMKQLNVEAVAGFGGYVAGPGGLAARALGIPVIIHEQNAVAGFTNTQLSRISKTVCQAFPNTFATNEKVQTTGNPVRKEITEILNPSWRYQEREKAGEPLRILIVGGSLGAQALNERVPEALKQLNVPLNVYHQCGQNHAEITLARYEGKPDQLNVDVQPFIENMAEAYSKADLIICRAGALTVTEIATAGVAAIFVPLPSAVDDHQTANAKFLANSGAAKICPQATLTSESLKEILAPLMNRQLLSEMAAKARQQAQPDATQQVVRLIQEL
;
A
#
# COMPACT_ATOMS: atom_id res chain seq x y z
N VAL A 1 24.45 22.26 -29.23
CA VAL A 1 23.38 22.52 -28.24
C VAL A 1 23.85 21.82 -26.96
N THR A 2 24.42 22.59 -26.05
CA THR A 2 24.90 22.15 -24.75
C THR A 2 23.71 21.64 -23.94
N ASN A 3 23.66 20.33 -23.66
CA ASN A 3 22.80 19.76 -22.64
C ASN A 3 23.22 20.38 -21.29
N ALA A 4 22.54 21.43 -20.87
CA ALA A 4 22.65 21.87 -19.48
C ALA A 4 22.14 20.70 -18.62
N GLN A 5 23.05 20.01 -17.94
CA GLN A 5 22.68 19.03 -16.91
C GLN A 5 21.74 19.74 -15.93
N LYS A 6 20.48 19.35 -15.93
CA LYS A 6 19.52 19.85 -14.93
C LYS A 6 20.09 19.53 -13.56
N LYS A 7 20.27 20.56 -12.76
CA LYS A 7 20.80 20.42 -11.40
C LYS A 7 19.78 19.65 -10.57
N GLN A 8 20.17 18.50 -10.06
CA GLN A 8 19.34 17.70 -9.17
C GLN A 8 18.96 18.50 -7.92
N PRO A 9 17.72 18.38 -7.41
CA PRO A 9 17.33 19.05 -6.18
C PRO A 9 18.14 18.54 -5.00
N LYS A 10 18.67 19.49 -4.22
CA LYS A 10 19.47 19.20 -3.01
C LYS A 10 18.60 18.93 -1.79
N HIS A 11 17.41 19.51 -1.76
CA HIS A 11 16.46 19.36 -0.66
C HIS A 11 15.06 19.06 -1.20
N VAL A 12 14.51 17.93 -0.80
CA VAL A 12 13.15 17.47 -1.16
C VAL A 12 12.26 17.41 0.08
N MET A 13 11.08 18.02 0.02
CA MET A 13 10.08 17.88 1.09
C MET A 13 9.05 16.82 0.69
N MET A 14 8.98 15.76 1.49
CA MET A 14 7.96 14.71 1.36
C MET A 14 6.64 15.17 1.98
N MET A 15 5.52 14.87 1.34
CA MET A 15 4.18 15.21 1.82
C MET A 15 3.33 13.94 1.83
N ALA A 16 3.25 13.29 3.00
CA ALA A 16 2.43 12.10 3.19
C ALA A 16 1.90 12.03 4.62
N ALA A 17 0.61 11.81 4.78
CA ALA A 17 -0.04 11.73 6.09
C ALA A 17 -1.27 10.82 6.07
N GLY A 18 -1.72 10.43 7.26
CA GLY A 18 -2.99 9.78 7.52
C GLY A 18 -2.92 8.26 7.60
N THR A 19 -2.57 7.56 6.54
CA THR A 19 -2.54 6.09 6.50
C THR A 19 -1.18 5.53 6.12
N GLY A 20 -0.90 4.28 6.53
CA GLY A 20 0.31 3.58 6.12
C GLY A 20 0.44 3.46 4.59
N GLY A 21 -0.69 3.42 3.87
CA GLY A 21 -0.72 3.40 2.41
C GLY A 21 -0.05 4.60 1.73
N HIS A 22 -0.05 5.77 2.38
CA HIS A 22 0.66 6.96 1.91
C HIS A 22 2.09 7.05 2.47
N VAL A 23 2.24 6.74 3.78
CA VAL A 23 3.48 6.98 4.52
C VAL A 23 4.58 5.98 4.12
N PHE A 24 4.28 4.70 3.97
CA PHE A 24 5.32 3.69 3.64
C PHE A 24 5.95 3.90 2.26
N PRO A 25 5.20 4.15 1.17
CA PRO A 25 5.82 4.45 -0.14
C PRO A 25 6.67 5.72 -0.11
N ALA A 26 6.16 6.77 0.55
CA ALA A 26 6.91 8.01 0.72
C ALA A 26 8.21 7.78 1.51
N LEU A 27 8.18 6.94 2.56
CA LEU A 27 9.35 6.61 3.35
C LEU A 27 10.38 5.80 2.56
N ALA A 28 9.94 4.86 1.72
CA ALA A 28 10.84 4.12 0.85
C ALA A 28 11.60 5.06 -0.11
N VAL A 29 10.89 6.00 -0.74
CA VAL A 29 11.50 7.03 -1.61
C VAL A 29 12.40 7.99 -0.82
N ALA A 30 11.98 8.43 0.37
CA ALA A 30 12.77 9.32 1.22
C ALA A 30 14.12 8.71 1.62
N LYS A 31 14.12 7.43 2.01
CA LYS A 31 15.35 6.69 2.34
C LYS A 31 16.30 6.57 1.16
N GLU A 32 15.76 6.26 0.00
CA GLU A 32 16.57 6.15 -1.22
C GLU A 32 17.18 7.50 -1.61
N LEU A 33 16.41 8.60 -1.53
CA LEU A 33 16.92 9.96 -1.73
C LEU A 33 18.07 10.30 -0.75
N GLN A 34 17.89 9.97 0.55
CA GLN A 34 18.96 10.20 1.56
C GLN A 34 20.22 9.39 1.28
N GLN A 35 20.10 8.13 0.84
CA GLN A 35 21.24 7.30 0.45
C GLN A 35 22.01 7.91 -0.73
N GLN A 36 21.33 8.67 -1.60
CA GLN A 36 21.92 9.39 -2.72
C GLN A 36 22.39 10.80 -2.35
N GLY A 37 22.40 11.16 -1.06
CA GLY A 37 22.90 12.43 -0.55
C GLY A 37 21.94 13.61 -0.70
N VAL A 38 20.67 13.38 -0.98
CA VAL A 38 19.63 14.41 -1.02
C VAL A 38 19.11 14.66 0.38
N GLU A 39 19.05 15.93 0.79
CA GLU A 39 18.41 16.32 2.04
C GLU A 39 16.89 16.10 1.94
N VAL A 40 16.30 15.46 2.96
CA VAL A 40 14.89 15.14 2.99
C VAL A 40 14.25 15.70 4.26
N SER A 41 13.14 16.42 4.10
CA SER A 41 12.24 16.82 5.19
C SER A 41 10.83 16.29 4.95
N TRP A 42 10.00 16.33 5.98
CA TRP A 42 8.65 15.77 5.89
C TRP A 42 7.60 16.73 6.41
N LEU A 43 6.55 16.96 5.61
CA LEU A 43 5.38 17.71 6.00
C LEU A 43 4.33 16.74 6.55
N ALA A 44 3.91 16.94 7.81
CA ALA A 44 3.04 16.06 8.58
C ALA A 44 1.87 16.78 9.22
N THR A 45 0.95 16.03 9.82
CA THR A 45 -0.06 16.55 10.74
C THR A 45 0.40 16.34 12.20
N PRO A 46 -0.07 17.15 13.18
CA PRO A 46 0.37 17.05 14.57
C PRO A 46 0.10 15.68 15.22
N SER A 47 -1.00 15.02 14.86
CA SER A 47 -1.45 13.75 15.45
C SER A 47 -1.45 12.56 14.49
N GLY A 48 -0.80 12.70 13.33
CA GLY A 48 -0.79 11.65 12.32
C GLY A 48 0.12 10.47 12.68
N MET A 49 -0.19 9.30 12.10
CA MET A 49 0.63 8.09 12.33
C MET A 49 2.05 8.24 11.78
N GLU A 50 2.27 9.14 10.83
CA GLU A 50 3.58 9.46 10.26
C GLU A 50 4.57 9.88 11.35
N ASN A 51 4.14 10.61 12.38
CA ASN A 51 5.03 11.00 13.48
C ASN A 51 5.62 9.78 14.22
N ARG A 52 4.83 8.74 14.41
CA ARG A 52 5.30 7.48 15.03
C ARG A 52 6.22 6.70 14.11
N LEU A 53 5.86 6.60 12.82
CA LEU A 53 6.61 5.83 11.84
C LEU A 53 7.97 6.46 11.51
N LEU A 54 8.06 7.80 11.57
CA LEU A 54 9.27 8.55 11.26
C LEU A 54 10.20 8.78 12.46
N LYS A 55 9.76 8.44 13.69
CA LYS A 55 10.49 8.76 14.93
C LYS A 55 11.97 8.35 14.92
N ASN A 56 12.29 7.23 14.25
CA ASN A 56 13.64 6.66 14.21
C ASN A 56 14.26 6.72 12.78
N GLN A 57 13.77 7.60 11.89
CA GLN A 57 14.17 7.60 10.49
C GLN A 57 15.15 8.73 10.11
N ASN A 58 15.57 9.54 11.09
CA ASN A 58 16.44 10.70 10.84
C ASN A 58 15.93 11.65 9.75
N ILE A 59 14.61 11.88 9.71
CA ILE A 59 13.93 12.81 8.79
C ILE A 59 13.27 13.90 9.62
N PRO A 60 13.65 15.19 9.47
CA PRO A 60 13.00 16.31 10.15
C PRO A 60 11.52 16.43 9.76
N ILE A 61 10.65 16.57 10.77
CA ILE A 61 9.20 16.65 10.59
C ILE A 61 8.74 18.09 10.85
N TYR A 62 7.97 18.65 9.91
CA TYR A 62 7.34 19.95 9.99
C TYR A 62 5.82 19.78 9.96
N GLN A 63 5.13 20.34 10.94
CA GLN A 63 3.72 20.06 11.14
C GLN A 63 2.86 21.21 10.69
N ILE A 64 1.77 20.91 9.97
CA ILE A 64 0.69 21.85 9.63
C ILE A 64 -0.63 21.34 10.20
N ASP A 65 -1.41 22.26 10.79
CA ASP A 65 -2.71 21.92 11.37
C ASP A 65 -3.77 21.84 10.26
N ILE A 66 -3.95 20.63 9.75
CA ILE A 66 -4.96 20.31 8.73
C ILE A 66 -5.61 18.96 9.05
N GLN A 67 -6.91 18.87 8.84
CA GLN A 67 -7.69 17.64 9.03
C GLN A 67 -8.60 17.42 7.83
N GLY A 68 -9.06 16.17 7.65
CA GLY A 68 -10.00 15.82 6.59
C GLY A 68 -11.29 16.63 6.65
N VAL A 69 -11.72 17.10 5.49
CA VAL A 69 -12.94 17.90 5.33
C VAL A 69 -14.16 17.03 4.99
N ARG A 70 -13.96 15.84 4.44
CA ARG A 70 -15.05 14.92 4.07
C ARG A 70 -15.75 14.34 5.32
N GLY A 71 -17.10 14.30 5.28
CA GLY A 71 -17.91 13.68 6.34
C GLY A 71 -18.20 14.55 7.56
N ASN A 72 -17.74 15.79 7.61
CA ASN A 72 -17.93 16.71 8.73
C ASN A 72 -19.03 17.75 8.46
N GLY A 73 -19.78 18.15 9.50
CA GLY A 73 -20.93 19.04 9.41
C GLY A 73 -20.68 20.40 8.72
N LEU A 74 -21.74 21.14 8.44
CA LEU A 74 -21.76 22.37 7.62
C LEU A 74 -20.76 23.43 8.11
N LEU A 75 -20.63 23.63 9.42
CA LEU A 75 -19.69 24.61 10.01
C LEU A 75 -18.23 24.28 9.67
N ARG A 76 -17.85 23.00 9.65
CA ARG A 76 -16.49 22.58 9.28
C ARG A 76 -16.21 22.80 7.79
N LYS A 77 -17.23 22.63 6.94
CA LYS A 77 -17.11 22.91 5.49
C LYS A 77 -16.89 24.39 5.24
N LEU A 78 -17.57 25.27 5.96
CA LEU A 78 -17.39 26.71 5.87
C LEU A 78 -16.02 27.19 6.38
N ALA A 79 -15.49 26.56 7.42
CA ALA A 79 -14.16 26.87 7.96
C ALA A 79 -13.00 26.28 7.13
N ALA A 80 -13.26 25.32 6.25
CA ALA A 80 -12.24 24.61 5.48
C ALA A 80 -11.33 25.53 4.65
N PRO A 81 -11.83 26.54 3.89
CA PRO A 81 -10.97 27.42 3.10
C PRO A 81 -9.94 28.17 3.97
N PHE A 82 -10.37 28.68 5.14
CA PHE A 82 -9.46 29.39 6.07
C PHE A 82 -8.40 28.44 6.66
N LYS A 83 -8.76 27.22 7.01
CA LYS A 83 -7.80 26.20 7.48
C LYS A 83 -6.81 25.82 6.40
N ILE A 84 -7.27 25.62 5.17
CA ILE A 84 -6.40 25.32 4.03
C ILE A 84 -5.44 26.47 3.77
N LEU A 85 -5.94 27.73 3.79
CA LEU A 85 -5.09 28.92 3.61
C LEU A 85 -4.03 29.00 4.70
N LYS A 86 -4.41 28.86 5.99
CA LYS A 86 -3.46 28.88 7.11
C LYS A 86 -2.40 27.78 6.98
N ALA A 87 -2.82 26.56 6.64
CA ALA A 87 -1.93 25.44 6.44
C ALA A 87 -0.97 25.67 5.25
N THR A 88 -1.48 26.26 4.15
CA THR A 88 -0.67 26.64 2.98
C THR A 88 0.38 27.69 3.34
N LEU A 89 0.02 28.73 4.07
CA LEU A 89 0.97 29.75 4.52
C LEU A 89 2.04 29.19 5.46
N SER A 90 1.66 28.27 6.34
CA SER A 90 2.64 27.56 7.21
C SER A 90 3.60 26.70 6.39
N ALA A 91 3.08 25.95 5.40
CA ALA A 91 3.91 25.15 4.50
C ALA A 91 4.87 26.04 3.68
N MET A 92 4.40 27.18 3.16
CA MET A 92 5.25 28.16 2.45
C MET A 92 6.39 28.67 3.32
N ARG A 93 6.11 28.97 4.60
CA ARG A 93 7.13 29.41 5.55
C ARG A 93 8.22 28.34 5.73
N TYR A 94 7.82 27.09 5.97
CA TYR A 94 8.79 25.99 6.11
C TYR A 94 9.62 25.79 4.83
N MET A 95 8.98 25.75 3.67
CA MET A 95 9.67 25.56 2.39
C MET A 95 10.70 26.67 2.13
N LYS A 96 10.38 27.94 2.44
CA LYS A 96 11.34 29.07 2.34
C LYS A 96 12.49 28.94 3.34
N GLN A 97 12.19 28.66 4.62
CA GLN A 97 13.22 28.54 5.67
C GLN A 97 14.22 27.42 5.40
N LEU A 98 13.76 26.35 4.76
CA LEU A 98 14.55 25.15 4.47
C LEU A 98 15.18 25.17 3.07
N ASN A 99 14.92 26.20 2.26
CA ASN A 99 15.34 26.25 0.86
C ASN A 99 14.96 24.98 0.09
N VAL A 100 13.68 24.53 0.23
CA VAL A 100 13.16 23.34 -0.46
C VAL A 100 13.19 23.57 -1.97
N GLU A 101 13.81 22.65 -2.72
CA GLU A 101 13.97 22.75 -4.17
C GLU A 101 12.96 21.91 -4.94
N ALA A 102 12.35 20.87 -4.31
CA ALA A 102 11.27 20.08 -4.89
C ALA A 102 10.35 19.53 -3.80
N VAL A 103 9.10 19.24 -4.14
CA VAL A 103 8.16 18.58 -3.23
C VAL A 103 7.58 17.33 -3.86
N ALA A 104 7.44 16.26 -3.04
CA ALA A 104 6.89 14.98 -3.44
C ALA A 104 5.64 14.64 -2.61
N GLY A 105 4.46 14.67 -3.23
CA GLY A 105 3.17 14.39 -2.60
C GLY A 105 2.73 12.94 -2.79
N PHE A 106 2.56 12.22 -1.68
CA PHE A 106 2.06 10.84 -1.67
C PHE A 106 0.62 10.72 -1.18
N GLY A 107 -0.03 11.86 -0.92
CA GLY A 107 -1.41 11.89 -0.46
C GLY A 107 -1.58 12.24 1.01
N GLY A 108 -2.80 12.11 1.49
CA GLY A 108 -3.19 12.60 2.82
C GLY A 108 -3.51 14.10 2.82
N TYR A 109 -3.90 14.60 3.99
CA TYR A 109 -4.41 15.96 4.12
C TYR A 109 -3.36 17.05 3.92
N VAL A 110 -2.09 16.72 4.16
CA VAL A 110 -0.96 17.66 4.04
C VAL A 110 -0.58 17.96 2.59
N ALA A 111 -0.81 17.00 1.68
CA ALA A 111 -0.40 17.12 0.29
C ALA A 111 -1.10 18.28 -0.43
N GLY A 112 -2.38 18.54 -0.13
CA GLY A 112 -3.14 19.64 -0.71
C GLY A 112 -2.51 21.02 -0.43
N PRO A 113 -2.50 21.47 0.84
CA PRO A 113 -1.87 22.74 1.24
C PRO A 113 -0.39 22.81 0.86
N GLY A 114 0.36 21.71 1.03
CA GLY A 114 1.78 21.67 0.66
C GLY A 114 2.01 21.83 -0.85
N GLY A 115 1.23 21.18 -1.69
CA GLY A 115 1.31 21.33 -3.14
C GLY A 115 0.93 22.75 -3.62
N LEU A 116 -0.08 23.35 -3.01
CA LEU A 116 -0.46 24.76 -3.28
C LEU A 116 0.67 25.72 -2.86
N ALA A 117 1.28 25.48 -1.70
CA ALA A 117 2.41 26.26 -1.20
C ALA A 117 3.60 26.20 -2.17
N ALA A 118 3.97 24.99 -2.59
CA ALA A 118 5.05 24.77 -3.54
C ALA A 118 4.76 25.49 -4.89
N ARG A 119 3.54 25.35 -5.41
CA ARG A 119 3.14 26.03 -6.66
C ARG A 119 3.24 27.54 -6.55
N ALA A 120 2.81 28.11 -5.40
CA ALA A 120 2.88 29.56 -5.16
C ALA A 120 4.32 30.07 -5.03
N LEU A 121 5.26 29.22 -4.61
CA LEU A 121 6.68 29.54 -4.51
C LEU A 121 7.48 29.21 -5.77
N GLY A 122 6.85 28.64 -6.82
CA GLY A 122 7.56 28.21 -8.03
C GLY A 122 8.36 26.92 -7.82
N ILE A 123 8.17 26.19 -6.70
CA ILE A 123 8.84 24.94 -6.42
C ILE A 123 8.14 23.81 -7.20
N PRO A 124 8.88 22.97 -7.96
CA PRO A 124 8.29 21.89 -8.72
C PRO A 124 7.63 20.85 -7.81
N VAL A 125 6.48 20.33 -8.27
CA VAL A 125 5.66 19.36 -7.56
C VAL A 125 5.62 18.06 -8.36
N ILE A 126 5.94 16.94 -7.72
CA ILE A 126 5.62 15.60 -8.17
C ILE A 126 4.59 14.98 -7.24
N ILE A 127 3.64 14.23 -7.77
CA ILE A 127 2.71 13.44 -6.95
C ILE A 127 2.81 11.97 -7.31
N HIS A 128 2.49 11.14 -6.33
CA HIS A 128 2.34 9.70 -6.50
C HIS A 128 0.97 9.24 -6.00
N GLU A 129 0.21 8.54 -6.84
CA GLU A 129 -1.07 7.92 -6.47
C GLU A 129 -0.86 6.41 -6.30
N GLN A 130 -1.20 5.90 -5.13
CA GLN A 130 -1.01 4.51 -4.77
C GLN A 130 -2.15 3.60 -5.22
N ASN A 131 -3.37 4.13 -5.31
CA ASN A 131 -4.56 3.35 -5.62
C ASN A 131 -4.88 3.37 -7.13
N ALA A 132 -5.64 2.37 -7.56
CA ALA A 132 -6.15 2.31 -8.94
C ALA A 132 -7.26 3.36 -9.22
N VAL A 133 -7.76 4.04 -8.18
CA VAL A 133 -8.67 5.18 -8.29
C VAL A 133 -8.02 6.37 -7.60
N ALA A 134 -7.85 7.47 -8.33
CA ALA A 134 -7.17 8.65 -7.80
C ALA A 134 -7.98 9.33 -6.69
N GLY A 135 -7.32 9.57 -5.56
CA GLY A 135 -7.91 10.33 -4.46
C GLY A 135 -8.14 11.81 -4.86
N PHE A 136 -9.14 12.44 -4.24
CA PHE A 136 -9.52 13.83 -4.56
C PHE A 136 -8.33 14.81 -4.53
N THR A 137 -7.49 14.73 -3.49
CA THR A 137 -6.32 15.61 -3.37
C THR A 137 -5.34 15.44 -4.53
N ASN A 138 -4.99 14.19 -4.86
CA ASN A 138 -4.09 13.91 -5.97
C ASN A 138 -4.70 14.27 -7.33
N THR A 139 -6.02 14.11 -7.51
CA THR A 139 -6.74 14.59 -8.70
C THR A 139 -6.63 16.11 -8.88
N GLN A 140 -6.73 16.90 -7.80
CA GLN A 140 -6.53 18.34 -7.89
C GLN A 140 -5.05 18.71 -8.13
N LEU A 141 -4.14 18.09 -7.40
CA LEU A 141 -2.71 18.34 -7.53
C LEU A 141 -2.14 17.91 -8.90
N SER A 142 -2.72 16.90 -9.54
CA SER A 142 -2.28 16.46 -10.87
C SER A 142 -2.33 17.58 -11.91
N ARG A 143 -3.20 18.57 -11.74
CA ARG A 143 -3.34 19.71 -12.66
C ARG A 143 -2.16 20.66 -12.59
N ILE A 144 -1.54 20.81 -11.41
CA ILE A 144 -0.45 21.75 -11.16
C ILE A 144 0.90 21.09 -11.00
N SER A 145 0.94 19.76 -10.90
CA SER A 145 2.19 18.98 -10.79
C SER A 145 2.95 18.95 -12.12
N LYS A 146 4.27 18.95 -12.03
CA LYS A 146 5.18 18.77 -13.16
C LYS A 146 5.18 17.32 -13.62
N THR A 147 5.13 16.38 -12.67
CA THR A 147 5.10 14.95 -12.91
C THR A 147 4.03 14.30 -12.04
N VAL A 148 3.33 13.32 -12.59
CA VAL A 148 2.29 12.54 -11.94
C VAL A 148 2.66 11.07 -12.02
N CYS A 149 3.05 10.47 -10.91
CA CYS A 149 3.28 9.03 -10.82
C CYS A 149 1.98 8.32 -10.44
N GLN A 150 1.69 7.22 -11.08
CA GLN A 150 0.59 6.32 -10.73
C GLN A 150 1.11 4.91 -10.54
N ALA A 151 0.58 4.22 -9.52
CA ALA A 151 0.97 2.84 -9.26
C ALA A 151 0.32 1.86 -10.23
N PHE A 152 -0.95 2.09 -10.54
CA PHE A 152 -1.73 1.27 -11.45
C PHE A 152 -1.97 2.00 -12.77
N PRO A 153 -1.93 1.29 -13.91
CA PRO A 153 -2.25 1.89 -15.20
C PRO A 153 -3.67 2.49 -15.22
N ASN A 154 -3.84 3.57 -15.98
CA ASN A 154 -5.13 4.22 -16.19
C ASN A 154 -5.78 4.87 -14.95
N THR A 155 -5.03 5.09 -13.85
CA THR A 155 -5.51 5.86 -12.70
C THR A 155 -5.74 7.33 -13.06
N PHE A 156 -4.87 7.89 -13.90
CA PHE A 156 -5.04 9.21 -14.53
C PHE A 156 -5.15 9.08 -16.05
N ALA A 157 -5.78 10.07 -16.71
CA ALA A 157 -5.76 10.17 -18.16
C ALA A 157 -4.32 10.30 -18.66
N THR A 158 -3.98 9.50 -19.69
CA THR A 158 -2.64 9.46 -20.25
C THR A 158 -2.26 10.81 -20.87
N ASN A 159 -1.12 11.35 -20.47
CA ASN A 159 -0.48 12.53 -21.04
C ASN A 159 1.03 12.49 -20.71
N GLU A 160 1.81 13.45 -21.23
CA GLU A 160 3.27 13.48 -21.12
C GLU A 160 3.81 13.48 -19.68
N LYS A 161 3.06 14.03 -18.73
CA LYS A 161 3.48 14.10 -17.32
C LYS A 161 3.06 12.90 -16.49
N VAL A 162 2.21 12.00 -17.00
CA VAL A 162 1.74 10.81 -16.28
C VAL A 162 2.67 9.63 -16.56
N GLN A 163 3.24 9.08 -15.49
CA GLN A 163 4.15 7.94 -15.53
C GLN A 163 3.63 6.80 -14.65
N THR A 164 3.55 5.58 -15.20
CA THR A 164 3.20 4.39 -14.42
C THR A 164 4.49 3.82 -13.83
N THR A 165 4.69 4.05 -12.53
CA THR A 165 5.91 3.66 -11.81
C THR A 165 5.73 2.42 -10.94
N GLY A 166 4.49 2.01 -10.66
CA GLY A 166 4.21 1.08 -9.57
C GLY A 166 4.23 1.78 -8.21
N ASN A 167 3.92 1.04 -7.15
CA ASN A 167 4.09 1.51 -5.78
C ASN A 167 5.49 1.20 -5.27
N PRO A 168 6.19 2.16 -4.65
CA PRO A 168 7.36 1.86 -3.85
C PRO A 168 7.05 0.85 -2.74
N VAL A 169 7.72 -0.27 -2.75
CA VAL A 169 7.61 -1.34 -1.75
C VAL A 169 8.88 -1.46 -0.94
N ARG A 170 8.79 -2.12 0.20
CA ARG A 170 9.95 -2.39 1.06
C ARG A 170 10.96 -3.28 0.34
N LYS A 171 12.25 -2.98 0.50
CA LYS A 171 13.35 -3.68 -0.17
C LYS A 171 13.32 -5.19 0.09
N GLU A 172 13.03 -5.59 1.32
CA GLU A 172 12.98 -6.98 1.75
C GLU A 172 11.94 -7.81 0.95
N ILE A 173 10.89 -7.17 0.43
CA ILE A 173 9.89 -7.83 -0.41
C ILE A 173 10.40 -8.00 -1.84
N THR A 174 11.18 -7.05 -2.35
CA THR A 174 11.78 -7.16 -3.70
C THR A 174 12.83 -8.26 -3.78
N GLU A 175 13.43 -8.61 -2.66
CA GLU A 175 14.46 -9.65 -2.54
C GLU A 175 13.89 -11.08 -2.38
N ILE A 176 12.56 -11.23 -2.27
CA ILE A 176 11.93 -12.55 -2.20
C ILE A 176 12.21 -13.35 -3.46
N LEU A 177 12.67 -14.59 -3.28
CA LEU A 177 13.02 -15.51 -4.36
C LEU A 177 11.83 -15.76 -5.32
N ASN A 178 12.17 -16.16 -6.53
CA ASN A 178 11.19 -16.46 -7.58
C ASN A 178 10.12 -17.45 -7.09
N PRO A 179 8.83 -17.20 -7.32
CA PRO A 179 7.75 -18.08 -6.86
C PRO A 179 7.87 -19.49 -7.41
N SER A 180 8.20 -19.68 -8.68
CA SER A 180 8.30 -21.03 -9.26
C SER A 180 9.27 -21.93 -8.49
N TRP A 181 10.41 -21.38 -8.08
CA TRP A 181 11.37 -22.13 -7.26
C TRP A 181 10.79 -22.46 -5.87
N ARG A 182 10.21 -21.48 -5.17
CA ARG A 182 9.66 -21.66 -3.82
C ARG A 182 8.54 -22.71 -3.76
N TYR A 183 7.63 -22.66 -4.73
CA TYR A 183 6.51 -23.63 -4.82
C TYR A 183 7.01 -25.02 -5.18
N GLN A 184 7.97 -25.14 -6.09
CA GLN A 184 8.55 -26.41 -6.49
C GLN A 184 9.30 -27.10 -5.35
N GLU A 185 10.09 -26.36 -4.57
CA GLU A 185 10.81 -26.92 -3.42
C GLU A 185 9.85 -27.46 -2.35
N ARG A 186 8.78 -26.73 -2.05
CA ARG A 186 7.74 -27.19 -1.11
C ARG A 186 6.96 -28.40 -1.63
N GLU A 187 6.73 -28.48 -2.92
CA GLU A 187 6.10 -29.65 -3.55
C GLU A 187 6.98 -30.87 -3.43
N LYS A 188 8.26 -30.76 -3.76
CA LYS A 188 9.24 -31.87 -3.61
C LYS A 188 9.37 -32.36 -2.16
N ALA A 189 9.29 -31.42 -1.21
CA ALA A 189 9.35 -31.73 0.22
C ALA A 189 8.05 -32.35 0.76
N GLY A 190 6.97 -32.42 -0.02
CA GLY A 190 5.68 -32.94 0.42
C GLY A 190 5.03 -32.10 1.52
N GLU A 191 5.34 -30.80 1.60
CA GLU A 191 4.83 -29.93 2.65
C GLU A 191 3.33 -29.65 2.48
N PRO A 192 2.55 -29.49 3.59
CA PRO A 192 1.21 -28.97 3.53
C PRO A 192 1.13 -27.60 2.86
N LEU A 193 0.00 -27.25 2.23
CA LEU A 193 -0.22 -25.91 1.70
C LEU A 193 -0.22 -24.88 2.82
N ARG A 194 0.40 -23.72 2.56
CA ARG A 194 0.54 -22.62 3.53
C ARG A 194 -0.36 -21.45 3.15
N ILE A 195 -1.35 -21.18 3.99
CA ILE A 195 -2.30 -20.08 3.81
C ILE A 195 -1.96 -18.95 4.78
N LEU A 196 -1.72 -17.77 4.26
CA LEU A 196 -1.54 -16.55 5.03
C LEU A 196 -2.83 -15.73 5.00
N ILE A 197 -3.36 -15.36 6.17
CA ILE A 197 -4.53 -14.51 6.29
C ILE A 197 -4.09 -13.17 6.88
N VAL A 198 -4.43 -12.03 6.23
CA VAL A 198 -4.02 -10.70 6.66
C VAL A 198 -5.21 -9.77 6.74
N GLY A 199 -5.62 -9.46 7.97
CA GLY A 199 -6.71 -8.51 8.26
C GLY A 199 -6.30 -7.03 8.20
N GLY A 200 -4.99 -6.74 8.21
CA GLY A 200 -4.44 -5.40 8.38
C GLY A 200 -4.27 -5.01 9.85
N SER A 201 -3.70 -3.83 10.13
CA SER A 201 -3.32 -3.41 11.50
C SER A 201 -4.46 -3.42 12.53
N LEU A 202 -5.68 -3.14 12.09
CA LEU A 202 -6.88 -3.18 12.94
C LEU A 202 -7.59 -4.54 12.92
N GLY A 203 -7.12 -5.46 12.06
CA GLY A 203 -7.81 -6.70 11.79
C GLY A 203 -8.98 -6.53 10.81
N ALA A 204 -9.58 -7.65 10.40
CA ALA A 204 -10.74 -7.68 9.54
C ALA A 204 -11.75 -8.68 10.10
N GLN A 205 -12.75 -8.19 10.83
CA GLN A 205 -13.74 -9.04 11.51
C GLN A 205 -14.34 -10.10 10.58
N ALA A 206 -14.71 -9.70 9.35
CA ALA A 206 -15.30 -10.63 8.38
C ALA A 206 -14.33 -11.77 8.01
N LEU A 207 -13.01 -11.51 7.92
CA LEU A 207 -12.02 -12.56 7.70
C LEU A 207 -11.85 -13.43 8.94
N ASN A 208 -11.76 -12.82 10.13
CA ASN A 208 -11.60 -13.53 11.40
C ASN A 208 -12.78 -14.48 11.69
N GLU A 209 -13.98 -14.15 11.22
CA GLU A 209 -15.18 -14.96 11.43
C GLU A 209 -15.39 -16.03 10.35
N ARG A 210 -15.17 -15.69 9.08
CA ARG A 210 -15.56 -16.56 7.96
C ARG A 210 -14.46 -17.49 7.47
N VAL A 211 -13.20 -17.04 7.51
CA VAL A 211 -12.09 -17.86 7.00
C VAL A 211 -11.88 -19.13 7.84
N PRO A 212 -11.87 -19.09 9.20
CA PRO A 212 -11.74 -20.29 10.01
C PRO A 212 -12.79 -21.37 9.67
N GLU A 213 -14.05 -20.96 9.54
CA GLU A 213 -15.16 -21.89 9.24
C GLU A 213 -15.05 -22.48 7.83
N ALA A 214 -14.56 -21.72 6.85
CA ALA A 214 -14.32 -22.24 5.51
C ALA A 214 -13.17 -23.26 5.47
N LEU A 215 -12.06 -22.95 6.18
CA LEU A 215 -10.88 -23.81 6.20
C LEU A 215 -11.13 -25.15 6.93
N LYS A 216 -11.93 -25.15 8.01
CA LYS A 216 -12.33 -26.38 8.69
C LYS A 216 -13.09 -27.37 7.80
N GLN A 217 -13.75 -26.88 6.75
CA GLN A 217 -14.49 -27.71 5.80
C GLN A 217 -13.63 -28.26 4.65
N LEU A 218 -12.35 -27.87 4.55
CA LEU A 218 -11.42 -28.40 3.57
C LEU A 218 -10.76 -29.66 4.13
N ASN A 219 -10.82 -30.74 3.37
CA ASN A 219 -10.25 -32.02 3.81
C ASN A 219 -8.84 -32.25 3.23
N VAL A 220 -7.94 -31.26 3.46
CA VAL A 220 -6.55 -31.28 3.00
C VAL A 220 -5.61 -30.79 4.10
N PRO A 221 -4.36 -31.28 4.17
CA PRO A 221 -3.38 -30.76 5.12
C PRO A 221 -3.05 -29.30 4.84
N LEU A 222 -3.21 -28.43 5.85
CA LEU A 222 -2.97 -26.99 5.75
C LEU A 222 -2.16 -26.47 6.94
N ASN A 223 -1.24 -25.55 6.67
CA ASN A 223 -0.61 -24.69 7.64
C ASN A 223 -1.16 -23.26 7.47
N VAL A 224 -1.79 -22.73 8.47
CA VAL A 224 -2.44 -21.42 8.44
C VAL A 224 -1.73 -20.45 9.37
N TYR A 225 -1.33 -19.30 8.83
CA TYR A 225 -0.84 -18.17 9.59
C TYR A 225 -1.85 -17.03 9.49
N HIS A 226 -2.53 -16.71 10.61
CA HIS A 226 -3.65 -15.78 10.63
C HIS A 226 -3.34 -14.53 11.45
N GLN A 227 -3.13 -13.41 10.78
CA GLN A 227 -3.02 -12.10 11.41
C GLN A 227 -4.43 -11.48 11.58
N CYS A 228 -4.90 -11.41 12.82
CA CYS A 228 -6.30 -11.09 13.15
C CYS A 228 -6.53 -9.64 13.64
N GLY A 229 -5.47 -8.89 13.96
CA GLY A 229 -5.56 -7.55 14.56
C GLY A 229 -5.39 -7.58 16.08
N GLN A 230 -4.97 -6.45 16.65
CA GLN A 230 -4.45 -6.32 18.01
C GLN A 230 -5.37 -6.89 19.10
N ASN A 231 -6.63 -6.84 19.09
CA ASN A 231 -7.49 -7.27 20.20
C ASN A 231 -8.37 -8.48 19.83
N HIS A 232 -7.99 -9.24 18.80
CA HIS A 232 -8.85 -10.27 18.25
C HIS A 232 -8.27 -11.69 18.34
N ALA A 233 -7.08 -11.87 18.93
CA ALA A 233 -6.37 -13.15 18.88
C ALA A 233 -7.15 -14.29 19.55
N GLU A 234 -7.63 -14.10 20.77
CA GLU A 234 -8.38 -15.12 21.52
C GLU A 234 -9.69 -15.50 20.81
N ILE A 235 -10.47 -14.49 20.39
CA ILE A 235 -11.75 -14.72 19.71
C ILE A 235 -11.53 -15.42 18.37
N THR A 236 -10.47 -15.05 17.62
CA THR A 236 -10.14 -15.68 16.35
C THR A 236 -9.65 -17.11 16.53
N LEU A 237 -8.83 -17.36 17.55
CA LEU A 237 -8.34 -18.70 17.87
C LEU A 237 -9.51 -19.63 18.24
N ALA A 238 -10.46 -19.17 19.05
CA ALA A 238 -11.67 -19.91 19.40
C ALA A 238 -12.50 -20.33 18.17
N ARG A 239 -12.47 -19.55 17.09
CA ARG A 239 -13.13 -19.93 15.81
C ARG A 239 -12.52 -21.17 15.16
N TYR A 240 -11.28 -21.51 15.50
CA TYR A 240 -10.65 -22.74 15.01
C TYR A 240 -10.87 -23.96 15.90
N GLU A 241 -11.61 -23.84 17.01
CA GLU A 241 -12.01 -24.99 17.83
C GLU A 241 -12.75 -26.04 17.00
N GLY A 242 -12.49 -27.31 17.30
CA GLY A 242 -13.04 -28.43 16.53
C GLY A 242 -12.47 -28.60 15.11
N LYS A 243 -11.34 -27.95 14.80
CA LYS A 243 -10.67 -28.12 13.52
C LYS A 243 -10.14 -29.55 13.35
N PRO A 244 -10.03 -30.06 12.10
CA PRO A 244 -9.37 -31.34 11.82
C PRO A 244 -7.89 -31.31 12.23
N ASP A 245 -7.34 -32.46 12.61
CA ASP A 245 -5.92 -32.58 13.06
C ASP A 245 -4.93 -32.12 11.99
N GLN A 246 -5.26 -32.30 10.72
CA GLN A 246 -4.43 -31.86 9.58
C GLN A 246 -4.44 -30.36 9.31
N LEU A 247 -5.23 -29.58 10.04
CA LEU A 247 -5.27 -28.12 9.96
C LEU A 247 -4.44 -27.53 11.10
N ASN A 248 -3.20 -27.14 10.81
CA ASN A 248 -2.32 -26.46 11.76
C ASN A 248 -2.55 -24.94 11.67
N VAL A 249 -2.75 -24.27 12.81
CA VAL A 249 -3.11 -22.86 12.87
C VAL A 249 -2.22 -22.11 13.85
N ASP A 250 -1.67 -20.99 13.40
CA ASP A 250 -0.98 -19.99 14.20
C ASP A 250 -1.72 -18.64 14.04
N VAL A 251 -2.33 -18.15 15.13
CA VAL A 251 -3.08 -16.89 15.15
C VAL A 251 -2.25 -15.83 15.87
N GLN A 252 -1.97 -14.73 15.19
CA GLN A 252 -1.18 -13.62 15.71
C GLN A 252 -1.93 -12.30 15.59
N PRO A 253 -1.80 -11.39 16.58
CA PRO A 253 -2.41 -10.06 16.50
C PRO A 253 -1.75 -9.20 15.41
N PHE A 254 -0.45 -9.38 15.18
CA PHE A 254 0.33 -8.58 14.24
C PHE A 254 1.50 -9.41 13.67
N ILE A 255 1.89 -9.11 12.43
CA ILE A 255 3.07 -9.70 11.77
C ILE A 255 4.11 -8.61 11.58
N GLU A 256 5.26 -8.74 12.21
CA GLU A 256 6.36 -7.79 12.07
C GLU A 256 7.10 -7.96 10.74
N ASN A 257 7.43 -9.20 10.39
CA ASN A 257 8.16 -9.55 9.17
C ASN A 257 7.22 -10.04 8.07
N MET A 258 6.59 -9.08 7.35
CA MET A 258 5.71 -9.41 6.24
C MET A 258 6.45 -10.05 5.05
N ALA A 259 7.72 -9.70 4.83
CA ALA A 259 8.50 -10.31 3.73
C ALA A 259 8.67 -11.82 3.96
N GLU A 260 8.98 -12.22 5.19
CA GLU A 260 9.05 -13.64 5.57
C GLU A 260 7.69 -14.32 5.43
N ALA A 261 6.61 -13.68 5.91
CA ALA A 261 5.25 -14.22 5.80
C ALA A 261 4.86 -14.45 4.33
N TYR A 262 5.11 -13.48 3.45
CA TYR A 262 4.88 -13.62 2.00
C TYR A 262 5.75 -14.71 1.39
N SER A 263 7.02 -14.80 1.77
CA SER A 263 7.94 -15.81 1.21
C SER A 263 7.51 -17.26 1.51
N LYS A 264 6.88 -17.46 2.67
CA LYS A 264 6.39 -18.77 3.13
C LYS A 264 5.00 -19.12 2.61
N ALA A 265 4.18 -18.16 2.18
CA ALA A 265 2.81 -18.40 1.75
C ALA A 265 2.72 -19.05 0.38
N ASP A 266 1.75 -19.97 0.22
CA ASP A 266 1.28 -20.49 -1.06
C ASP A 266 0.03 -19.71 -1.54
N LEU A 267 -0.83 -19.30 -0.61
CA LEU A 267 -2.03 -18.53 -0.87
C LEU A 267 -2.21 -17.46 0.21
N ILE A 268 -2.65 -16.26 -0.20
CA ILE A 268 -2.98 -15.18 0.73
C ILE A 268 -4.46 -14.85 0.65
N ILE A 269 -5.11 -14.70 1.81
CA ILE A 269 -6.48 -14.18 1.91
C ILE A 269 -6.41 -12.85 2.66
N CYS A 270 -6.77 -11.74 2.01
CA CYS A 270 -6.58 -10.42 2.63
C CYS A 270 -7.50 -9.33 2.06
N ARG A 271 -7.43 -8.14 2.67
CA ARG A 271 -7.96 -6.90 2.09
C ARG A 271 -7.14 -6.46 0.88
N ALA A 272 -7.74 -5.65 -0.01
CA ALA A 272 -7.10 -5.17 -1.24
C ALA A 272 -6.60 -3.73 -1.12
N GLY A 273 -5.85 -3.42 -0.07
CA GLY A 273 -5.12 -2.15 0.01
C GLY A 273 -4.06 -2.08 -1.11
N ALA A 274 -3.83 -0.89 -1.65
CA ALA A 274 -2.93 -0.71 -2.81
C ALA A 274 -1.53 -1.30 -2.57
N LEU A 275 -0.92 -1.03 -1.41
CA LEU A 275 0.37 -1.62 -1.06
C LEU A 275 0.32 -3.13 -0.93
N THR A 276 -0.73 -3.67 -0.30
CA THR A 276 -0.88 -5.12 -0.15
C THR A 276 -0.94 -5.81 -1.51
N VAL A 277 -1.73 -5.26 -2.46
CA VAL A 277 -1.81 -5.78 -3.83
C VAL A 277 -0.45 -5.73 -4.52
N THR A 278 0.28 -4.62 -4.39
CA THR A 278 1.61 -4.45 -4.98
C THR A 278 2.66 -5.35 -4.31
N GLU A 279 2.63 -5.49 -2.99
CA GLU A 279 3.54 -6.38 -2.25
C GLU A 279 3.32 -7.86 -2.63
N ILE A 280 2.05 -8.27 -2.80
CA ILE A 280 1.69 -9.62 -3.28
C ILE A 280 2.20 -9.84 -4.71
N ALA A 281 2.03 -8.87 -5.59
CA ALA A 281 2.60 -8.92 -6.94
C ALA A 281 4.13 -9.08 -6.87
N THR A 282 4.81 -8.23 -6.09
CA THR A 282 6.26 -8.23 -5.94
C THR A 282 6.79 -9.52 -5.30
N ALA A 283 6.10 -10.03 -4.28
CA ALA A 283 6.45 -11.32 -3.67
C ALA A 283 6.16 -12.52 -4.60
N GLY A 284 5.23 -12.37 -5.54
CA GLY A 284 4.76 -13.46 -6.37
C GLY A 284 4.04 -14.52 -5.53
N VAL A 285 2.84 -14.22 -5.06
CA VAL A 285 1.99 -15.14 -4.29
C VAL A 285 0.57 -15.10 -4.83
N ALA A 286 -0.10 -16.26 -4.90
CA ALA A 286 -1.51 -16.34 -5.25
C ALA A 286 -2.39 -15.66 -4.18
N ALA A 287 -3.47 -15.00 -4.57
CA ALA A 287 -4.29 -14.28 -3.61
C ALA A 287 -5.81 -14.46 -3.80
N ILE A 288 -6.53 -14.36 -2.68
CA ILE A 288 -7.97 -14.09 -2.63
C ILE A 288 -8.15 -12.75 -1.94
N PHE A 289 -8.64 -11.77 -2.67
CA PHE A 289 -8.95 -10.46 -2.12
C PHE A 289 -10.39 -10.38 -1.63
N VAL A 290 -10.54 -9.87 -0.42
CA VAL A 290 -11.84 -9.51 0.16
C VAL A 290 -11.86 -7.99 0.34
N PRO A 291 -12.25 -7.21 -0.68
CA PRO A 291 -12.25 -5.76 -0.60
C PRO A 291 -13.10 -5.23 0.54
N LEU A 292 -12.67 -4.13 1.17
CA LEU A 292 -13.42 -3.48 2.23
C LEU A 292 -14.60 -2.70 1.64
N PRO A 293 -15.86 -2.99 2.02
CA PRO A 293 -17.05 -2.37 1.40
C PRO A 293 -17.14 -0.85 1.63
N SER A 294 -16.59 -0.37 2.75
CA SER A 294 -16.59 1.05 3.12
C SER A 294 -15.38 1.82 2.57
N ALA A 295 -14.60 1.21 1.67
CA ALA A 295 -13.48 1.89 1.03
C ALA A 295 -13.98 3.07 0.19
N VAL A 296 -13.37 4.23 0.38
CA VAL A 296 -13.72 5.46 -0.36
C VAL A 296 -13.62 5.21 -1.87
N ASP A 297 -14.68 5.57 -2.61
CA ASP A 297 -14.73 5.42 -4.07
C ASP A 297 -14.43 3.97 -4.56
N ASP A 298 -14.71 2.96 -3.71
CA ASP A 298 -14.49 1.51 -3.97
C ASP A 298 -13.08 1.16 -4.50
N HIS A 299 -12.06 1.94 -4.06
CA HIS A 299 -10.69 1.77 -4.55
C HIS A 299 -10.12 0.38 -4.29
N GLN A 300 -10.56 -0.35 -3.22
CA GLN A 300 -10.06 -1.69 -2.96
C GLN A 300 -10.50 -2.71 -4.01
N THR A 301 -11.72 -2.63 -4.50
CA THR A 301 -12.15 -3.49 -5.62
C THR A 301 -11.35 -3.17 -6.89
N ALA A 302 -11.10 -1.88 -7.17
CA ALA A 302 -10.29 -1.48 -8.30
C ALA A 302 -8.84 -1.98 -8.18
N ASN A 303 -8.22 -1.87 -7.00
CA ASN A 303 -6.89 -2.42 -6.72
C ASN A 303 -6.83 -3.95 -6.93
N ALA A 304 -7.84 -4.69 -6.39
CA ALA A 304 -7.91 -6.14 -6.52
C ALA A 304 -8.00 -6.61 -7.97
N LYS A 305 -8.73 -5.88 -8.81
CA LYS A 305 -8.88 -6.18 -10.25
C LYS A 305 -7.55 -6.20 -10.98
N PHE A 306 -6.54 -5.45 -10.54
CA PHE A 306 -5.21 -5.44 -11.15
C PHE A 306 -4.60 -6.85 -11.23
N LEU A 307 -4.64 -7.60 -10.13
CA LEU A 307 -4.17 -8.99 -10.12
C LEU A 307 -5.22 -10.01 -10.55
N ALA A 308 -6.50 -9.75 -10.29
CA ALA A 308 -7.56 -10.67 -10.68
C ALA A 308 -7.70 -10.77 -12.21
N ASN A 309 -7.60 -9.65 -12.93
CA ASN A 309 -7.68 -9.61 -14.39
C ASN A 309 -6.53 -10.35 -15.09
N SER A 310 -5.35 -10.42 -14.45
CA SER A 310 -4.21 -11.21 -14.94
C SER A 310 -4.32 -12.71 -14.60
N GLY A 311 -5.34 -13.11 -13.83
CA GLY A 311 -5.50 -14.47 -13.34
C GLY A 311 -4.55 -14.83 -12.19
N ALA A 312 -3.96 -13.83 -11.53
CA ALA A 312 -3.09 -13.99 -10.37
C ALA A 312 -3.87 -14.05 -9.04
N ALA A 313 -5.11 -13.60 -9.03
CA ALA A 313 -5.94 -13.55 -7.84
C ALA A 313 -7.41 -13.85 -8.12
N LYS A 314 -8.16 -14.13 -7.04
CA LYS A 314 -9.62 -14.16 -7.02
C LYS A 314 -10.15 -12.99 -6.18
N ILE A 315 -11.36 -12.53 -6.47
CA ILE A 315 -12.05 -11.52 -5.66
C ILE A 315 -13.29 -12.18 -5.04
N CYS A 316 -13.41 -12.07 -3.72
CA CYS A 316 -14.59 -12.46 -2.96
C CYS A 316 -15.16 -11.19 -2.30
N PRO A 317 -16.22 -10.58 -2.83
CA PRO A 317 -16.84 -9.40 -2.23
C PRO A 317 -17.35 -9.72 -0.82
N GLN A 318 -17.10 -8.84 0.15
CA GLN A 318 -17.52 -9.08 1.54
C GLN A 318 -19.04 -9.27 1.67
N ALA A 319 -19.84 -8.64 0.81
CA ALA A 319 -21.31 -8.77 0.84
C ALA A 319 -21.79 -10.21 0.59
N THR A 320 -21.01 -11.00 -0.15
CA THR A 320 -21.31 -12.40 -0.47
C THR A 320 -20.40 -13.37 0.27
N LEU A 321 -19.55 -12.89 1.19
CA LEU A 321 -18.60 -13.69 1.93
C LEU A 321 -19.33 -14.51 3.01
N THR A 322 -19.52 -15.79 2.75
CA THR A 322 -19.91 -16.82 3.73
C THR A 322 -18.82 -17.88 3.82
N SER A 323 -18.88 -18.77 4.81
CA SER A 323 -17.96 -19.92 4.88
C SER A 323 -18.10 -20.83 3.64
N GLU A 324 -19.31 -21.02 3.15
CA GLU A 324 -19.63 -21.85 1.99
C GLU A 324 -19.07 -21.20 0.70
N SER A 325 -19.37 -19.93 0.45
CA SER A 325 -18.89 -19.24 -0.75
C SER A 325 -17.35 -19.16 -0.79
N LEU A 326 -16.71 -18.96 0.37
CA LEU A 326 -15.24 -18.96 0.45
C LEU A 326 -14.66 -20.37 0.23
N LYS A 327 -15.31 -21.41 0.78
CA LYS A 327 -14.93 -22.81 0.52
C LYS A 327 -15.00 -23.15 -0.96
N GLU A 328 -16.05 -22.73 -1.66
CA GLU A 328 -16.19 -22.94 -3.12
C GLU A 328 -15.05 -22.30 -3.91
N ILE A 329 -14.57 -21.12 -3.49
CA ILE A 329 -13.43 -20.45 -4.10
C ILE A 329 -12.12 -21.18 -3.74
N LEU A 330 -11.97 -21.65 -2.49
CA LEU A 330 -10.76 -22.27 -1.97
C LEU A 330 -10.55 -23.70 -2.52
N ALA A 331 -11.60 -24.51 -2.59
CA ALA A 331 -11.49 -25.94 -2.92
C ALA A 331 -10.70 -26.20 -4.22
N PRO A 332 -10.97 -25.53 -5.35
CA PRO A 332 -10.18 -25.71 -6.57
C PRO A 332 -8.74 -25.17 -6.46
N LEU A 333 -8.46 -24.27 -5.51
CA LEU A 333 -7.15 -23.69 -5.27
C LEU A 333 -6.27 -24.56 -4.35
N MET A 334 -6.77 -25.66 -3.79
CA MET A 334 -5.97 -26.58 -2.98
C MET A 334 -5.07 -27.44 -3.85
N ASN A 335 -4.38 -26.81 -4.80
CA ASN A 335 -3.47 -27.40 -5.76
C ASN A 335 -2.26 -26.47 -5.90
N ARG A 336 -1.08 -26.92 -5.44
CA ARG A 336 0.14 -26.09 -5.42
C ARG A 336 0.59 -25.70 -6.82
N GLN A 337 0.41 -26.55 -7.83
CA GLN A 337 0.75 -26.20 -9.20
C GLN A 337 -0.08 -25.01 -9.70
N LEU A 338 -1.39 -25.04 -9.49
CA LEU A 338 -2.29 -23.93 -9.84
C LEU A 338 -1.91 -22.64 -9.10
N LEU A 339 -1.61 -22.74 -7.79
CA LEU A 339 -1.15 -21.61 -7.01
C LEU A 339 0.18 -21.06 -7.51
N SER A 340 1.12 -21.93 -7.94
CA SER A 340 2.39 -21.52 -8.54
C SER A 340 2.19 -20.75 -9.85
N GLU A 341 1.25 -21.18 -10.70
CA GLU A 341 0.88 -20.47 -11.93
C GLU A 341 0.29 -19.09 -11.64
N MET A 342 -0.61 -19.00 -10.65
CA MET A 342 -1.17 -17.73 -10.20
C MET A 342 -0.07 -16.81 -9.63
N ALA A 343 0.84 -17.36 -8.83
CA ALA A 343 1.96 -16.63 -8.24
C ALA A 343 2.94 -16.09 -9.32
N ALA A 344 3.20 -16.88 -10.35
CA ALA A 344 4.01 -16.44 -11.49
C ALA A 344 3.34 -15.28 -12.24
N LYS A 345 2.01 -15.34 -12.46
CA LYS A 345 1.23 -14.24 -13.05
C LYS A 345 1.25 -13.00 -12.16
N ALA A 346 1.18 -13.15 -10.82
CA ALA A 346 1.33 -12.03 -9.89
C ALA A 346 2.70 -11.36 -10.06
N ARG A 347 3.78 -12.16 -10.10
CA ARG A 347 5.16 -11.64 -10.26
C ARG A 347 5.37 -10.90 -11.58
N GLN A 348 4.69 -11.30 -12.65
CA GLN A 348 4.73 -10.59 -13.94
C GLN A 348 4.12 -9.18 -13.89
N GLN A 349 3.24 -8.90 -12.92
CA GLN A 349 2.66 -7.57 -12.71
C GLN A 349 3.52 -6.69 -11.79
N ALA A 350 4.59 -7.23 -11.21
CA ALA A 350 5.43 -6.49 -10.28
C ALA A 350 6.21 -5.36 -10.97
N GLN A 351 6.40 -4.27 -10.23
CA GLN A 351 7.26 -3.14 -10.58
C GLN A 351 8.34 -3.00 -9.49
N PRO A 352 9.35 -3.89 -9.47
CA PRO A 352 10.33 -3.94 -8.37
C PRO A 352 11.16 -2.66 -8.26
N ASP A 353 11.34 -1.93 -9.37
CA ASP A 353 12.14 -0.71 -9.44
C ASP A 353 11.31 0.57 -9.20
N ALA A 354 10.07 0.44 -8.68
CA ALA A 354 9.17 1.58 -8.47
C ALA A 354 9.81 2.70 -7.64
N THR A 355 10.55 2.35 -6.57
CA THR A 355 11.25 3.32 -5.72
C THR A 355 12.28 4.12 -6.52
N GLN A 356 13.14 3.44 -7.27
CA GLN A 356 14.18 4.04 -8.10
C GLN A 356 13.60 4.90 -9.23
N GLN A 357 12.49 4.46 -9.83
CA GLN A 357 11.81 5.23 -10.87
C GLN A 357 11.26 6.56 -10.31
N VAL A 358 10.60 6.52 -9.14
CA VAL A 358 10.08 7.74 -8.49
C VAL A 358 11.23 8.67 -8.07
N VAL A 359 12.31 8.13 -7.50
CA VAL A 359 13.51 8.91 -7.13
C VAL A 359 14.09 9.61 -8.34
N ARG A 360 14.31 8.89 -9.45
CA ARG A 360 14.81 9.48 -10.71
C ARG A 360 13.92 10.62 -11.20
N LEU A 361 12.60 10.44 -11.20
CA LEU A 361 11.65 11.47 -11.63
C LEU A 361 11.67 12.70 -10.70
N ILE A 362 11.95 12.54 -9.40
CA ILE A 362 12.17 13.65 -8.47
C ILE A 362 13.45 14.40 -8.82
N GLN A 363 14.52 13.68 -9.14
CA GLN A 363 15.84 14.29 -9.48
C GLN A 363 15.83 15.01 -10.85
N GLU A 364 14.91 14.69 -11.73
CA GLU A 364 14.72 15.33 -13.03
C GLU A 364 13.82 16.59 -12.98
N LEU A 365 13.29 16.94 -11.78
CA LEU A 365 12.48 18.14 -11.60
C LEU A 365 13.32 19.41 -11.71
#